data_e035f7de9dbf5325d579b664e7893053
#
_entry.id   e035f7de9dbf5325d579b664e7893053
#
_cell.length_a   1.000
_cell.length_b   1.000
_cell.length_c   1.000
_cell.angle_alpha   90.00
_cell.angle_beta   90.00
_cell.angle_gamma   90.00
#
_symmetry.space_group_name_H-M   'P 1'
#
loop_
_entity.id
_entity.type
_entity.pdbx_description
1 polymer ?
#
loop_
_entity_poly.entity_id
_entity_poly.type
_entity_poly.pdbx_seq_one_letter_code
_entity_poly.pdbx_strand_id
1 'polypeptide(L)'
;MPVETELWPNFLRAIRERNIPVMMVNGRISEKSVKTYRYLYGIWDDMLNTVSRFCMQSSIDADYISHLGADPKKIYVTGNTKFDQTYAEVTPEDLENYKKELGIENAYPVIVAGSTHPTEEKVLFDVFNEIIKSYPEARLVIAPRKPGRADEISKLAKQYHWESG
;
A
#
# COMPACT_ATOMS: atom_id res chain seq x y z
N MET A 1 0.64 10.42 18.45
CA MET A 1 -0.38 10.50 17.38
C MET A 1 -0.36 9.16 16.63
N PRO A 2 -1.37 8.30 16.80
CA PRO A 2 -1.44 7.06 16.05
C PRO A 2 -1.75 7.32 14.58
N VAL A 3 -1.12 6.55 13.70
CA VAL A 3 -1.24 6.65 12.24
C VAL A 3 -1.70 5.31 11.69
N GLU A 4 -2.63 5.35 10.71
CA GLU A 4 -3.24 4.18 10.08
C GLU A 4 -4.13 3.35 11.03
N THR A 5 -3.92 2.03 11.11
CA THR A 5 -4.78 1.08 11.83
C THR A 5 -4.37 0.84 13.28
N GLU A 6 -3.45 1.63 13.83
CA GLU A 6 -2.79 1.32 15.10
C GLU A 6 -3.54 1.90 16.30
N LEU A 7 -4.53 1.16 16.76
CA LEU A 7 -5.19 1.41 18.05
C LEU A 7 -4.65 0.43 19.11
N TRP A 8 -3.53 0.78 19.72
CA TRP A 8 -2.91 -0.07 20.74
C TRP A 8 -3.53 0.17 22.12
N PRO A 9 -4.20 -0.84 22.71
CA PRO A 9 -4.93 -0.66 23.97
C PRO A 9 -4.09 -0.09 25.10
N ASN A 10 -2.92 -0.67 25.32
CA ASN A 10 -2.03 -0.25 26.42
C ASN A 10 -1.50 1.17 26.22
N PHE A 11 -1.26 1.58 24.97
CA PHE A 11 -0.84 2.94 24.66
C PHE A 11 -1.94 3.96 24.95
N LEU A 12 -3.15 3.69 24.48
CA LEU A 12 -4.30 4.58 24.73
C LEU A 12 -4.65 4.66 26.22
N ARG A 13 -4.54 3.55 26.94
CA ARG A 13 -4.71 3.53 28.40
C ARG A 13 -3.69 4.42 29.09
N ALA A 14 -2.40 4.28 28.77
CA ALA A 14 -1.32 5.08 29.36
C ALA A 14 -1.46 6.58 29.08
N ILE A 15 -1.99 6.94 27.92
CA ILE A 15 -2.30 8.31 27.51
C ILE A 15 -3.49 8.86 28.31
N ARG A 16 -4.56 8.06 28.46
CA ARG A 16 -5.73 8.44 29.24
C ARG A 16 -5.37 8.72 30.70
N GLU A 17 -4.58 7.84 31.32
CA GLU A 17 -4.12 8.02 32.69
C GLU A 17 -3.35 9.34 32.91
N ARG A 18 -2.74 9.87 31.84
CA ARG A 18 -1.98 11.14 31.86
C ARG A 18 -2.76 12.34 31.34
N ASN A 19 -4.04 12.16 30.99
CA ASN A 19 -4.89 13.20 30.40
C ASN A 19 -4.28 13.86 29.15
N ILE A 20 -3.56 13.09 28.32
CA ILE A 20 -2.95 13.58 27.08
C ILE A 20 -3.98 13.47 25.95
N PRO A 21 -4.31 14.57 25.25
CA PRO A 21 -5.23 14.51 24.11
C PRO A 21 -4.62 13.70 22.95
N VAL A 22 -5.45 12.84 22.35
CA VAL A 22 -5.05 11.95 21.25
C VAL A 22 -5.87 12.21 20.02
N MET A 23 -5.21 12.27 18.86
CA MET A 23 -5.87 12.33 17.56
C MET A 23 -5.33 11.19 16.69
N MET A 24 -6.23 10.43 16.07
CA MET A 24 -5.89 9.47 15.02
C MET A 24 -5.85 10.21 13.68
N VAL A 25 -4.76 10.06 12.93
CA VAL A 25 -4.64 10.65 11.59
C VAL A 25 -4.38 9.56 10.56
N ASN A 26 -4.82 9.82 9.32
CA ASN A 26 -4.72 8.88 8.21
C ASN A 26 -5.33 7.51 8.58
N GLY A 27 -6.45 7.54 9.34
CA GLY A 27 -7.07 6.36 9.90
C GLY A 27 -7.65 5.44 8.81
N ARG A 28 -7.33 4.16 8.89
CA ARG A 28 -7.85 3.11 8.01
C ARG A 28 -8.27 1.92 8.84
N ILE A 29 -9.43 1.35 8.55
CA ILE A 29 -9.94 0.16 9.24
C ILE A 29 -10.43 -0.84 8.21
N SER A 30 -9.90 -2.07 8.25
CA SER A 30 -10.35 -3.13 7.37
C SER A 30 -11.63 -3.80 7.90
N GLU A 31 -12.46 -4.33 7.01
CA GLU A 31 -13.62 -5.14 7.38
C GLU A 31 -13.25 -6.32 8.30
N LYS A 32 -12.08 -6.93 8.06
CA LYS A 32 -11.55 -8.01 8.91
C LYS A 32 -11.27 -7.52 10.33
N SER A 33 -10.73 -6.31 10.47
CA SER A 33 -10.47 -5.70 11.78
C SER A 33 -11.77 -5.42 12.51
N VAL A 34 -12.80 -4.91 11.83
CA VAL A 34 -14.12 -4.69 12.43
C VAL A 34 -14.69 -5.98 13.01
N LYS A 35 -14.64 -7.09 12.26
CA LYS A 35 -15.11 -8.39 12.71
C LYS A 35 -14.37 -8.87 13.96
N THR A 36 -13.06 -8.70 14.00
CA THR A 36 -12.23 -9.09 15.14
C THR A 36 -12.50 -8.21 16.37
N TYR A 37 -12.62 -6.93 16.17
CA TYR A 37 -12.81 -5.96 17.25
C TYR A 37 -14.19 -6.05 17.91
N ARG A 38 -15.22 -6.49 17.19
CA ARG A 38 -16.55 -6.74 17.77
C ARG A 38 -16.56 -7.74 18.91
N TYR A 39 -15.61 -8.69 18.94
CA TYR A 39 -15.52 -9.68 20.03
C TYR A 39 -14.89 -9.11 21.30
N LEU A 40 -14.31 -7.91 21.26
CA LEU A 40 -13.67 -7.24 22.40
C LEU A 40 -14.55 -6.13 22.99
N TYR A 41 -15.88 -6.33 22.96
CA TYR A 41 -16.86 -5.39 23.49
C TYR A 41 -16.50 -4.97 24.93
N GLY A 42 -16.62 -3.67 25.22
CA GLY A 42 -16.33 -3.10 26.55
C GLY A 42 -14.90 -2.51 26.69
N ILE A 43 -13.89 -3.14 26.09
CA ILE A 43 -12.52 -2.58 26.07
C ILE A 43 -12.43 -1.47 25.00
N TRP A 44 -13.14 -1.62 23.91
CA TRP A 44 -13.15 -0.68 22.78
C TRP A 44 -13.82 0.65 23.09
N ASP A 45 -14.96 0.65 23.80
CA ASP A 45 -15.66 1.87 24.15
C ASP A 45 -14.77 2.82 24.94
N ASP A 46 -14.06 2.29 25.93
CA ASP A 46 -13.10 3.05 26.73
C ASP A 46 -11.94 3.59 25.90
N MET A 47 -11.44 2.78 24.96
CA MET A 47 -10.32 3.17 24.09
C MET A 47 -10.72 4.22 23.07
N LEU A 48 -11.85 4.03 22.37
CA LEU A 48 -12.34 4.98 21.38
C LEU A 48 -12.73 6.31 22.03
N ASN A 49 -13.26 6.28 23.25
CA ASN A 49 -13.56 7.48 24.01
C ASN A 49 -12.32 8.30 24.38
N THR A 50 -11.16 7.65 24.50
CA THR A 50 -9.87 8.33 24.74
C THR A 50 -9.43 9.19 23.56
N VAL A 51 -9.82 8.82 22.33
CA VAL A 51 -9.45 9.54 21.11
C VAL A 51 -10.33 10.80 20.97
N SER A 52 -9.68 11.94 20.83
CA SER A 52 -10.35 13.24 20.71
C SER A 52 -10.89 13.51 19.30
N ARG A 53 -10.20 13.00 18.27
CA ARG A 53 -10.56 13.14 16.85
C ARG A 53 -10.08 11.93 16.06
N PHE A 54 -10.91 11.48 15.12
CA PHE A 54 -10.59 10.44 14.14
C PHE A 54 -10.58 11.07 12.75
N CYS A 55 -9.39 11.22 12.15
CA CYS A 55 -9.22 11.70 10.78
C CYS A 55 -9.04 10.47 9.88
N MET A 56 -10.10 10.06 9.20
CA MET A 56 -10.19 8.82 8.44
C MET A 56 -9.85 9.04 6.97
N GLN A 57 -9.31 8.00 6.30
CA GLN A 57 -8.92 8.07 4.89
C GLN A 57 -10.13 8.13 3.95
N SER A 58 -11.23 7.48 4.32
CA SER A 58 -12.43 7.38 3.49
C SER A 58 -13.71 7.38 4.33
N SER A 59 -14.85 7.57 3.66
CA SER A 59 -16.18 7.42 4.29
C SER A 59 -16.41 5.98 4.78
N ILE A 60 -15.90 4.98 4.07
CA ILE A 60 -15.99 3.57 4.47
C ILE A 60 -15.24 3.34 5.78
N ASP A 61 -14.04 3.90 5.93
CA ASP A 61 -13.27 3.81 7.18
C ASP A 61 -13.97 4.56 8.32
N ALA A 62 -14.59 5.70 8.02
CA ALA A 62 -15.40 6.47 8.98
C ALA A 62 -16.62 5.67 9.47
N ASP A 63 -17.32 5.00 8.57
CA ASP A 63 -18.44 4.12 8.90
C ASP A 63 -17.96 2.94 9.78
N TYR A 64 -16.84 2.33 9.44
CA TYR A 64 -16.29 1.22 10.22
C TYR A 64 -15.94 1.63 11.66
N ILE A 65 -15.26 2.77 11.87
CA ILE A 65 -14.90 3.22 13.22
C ILE A 65 -16.15 3.63 14.01
N SER A 66 -17.16 4.19 13.35
CA SER A 66 -18.45 4.51 13.96
C SER A 66 -19.18 3.25 14.43
N HIS A 67 -19.20 2.20 13.61
CA HIS A 67 -19.78 0.89 13.96
C HIS A 67 -19.04 0.19 15.12
N LEU A 68 -17.79 0.55 15.36
CA LEU A 68 -17.01 0.07 16.51
C LEU A 68 -17.30 0.87 17.79
N GLY A 69 -18.10 1.93 17.74
CA GLY A 69 -18.53 2.71 18.90
C GLY A 69 -17.87 4.07 19.04
N ALA A 70 -17.11 4.54 18.05
CA ALA A 70 -16.59 5.90 18.07
C ALA A 70 -17.71 6.93 17.92
N ASP A 71 -17.66 8.01 18.72
CA ASP A 71 -18.61 9.12 18.63
C ASP A 71 -18.57 9.76 17.23
N PRO A 72 -19.67 9.74 16.46
CA PRO A 72 -19.71 10.33 15.13
C PRO A 72 -19.29 11.81 15.08
N LYS A 73 -19.48 12.56 16.17
CA LYS A 73 -19.06 13.95 16.28
C LYS A 73 -17.54 14.14 16.29
N LYS A 74 -16.80 13.07 16.54
CA LYS A 74 -15.33 13.05 16.58
C LYS A 74 -14.72 12.52 15.28
N ILE A 75 -15.54 12.07 14.30
CA ILE A 75 -15.09 11.43 13.07
C ILE A 75 -15.09 12.43 11.92
N TYR A 76 -13.98 12.51 11.21
CA TYR A 76 -13.78 13.39 10.06
C TYR A 76 -13.15 12.58 8.93
N VAL A 77 -13.64 12.74 7.70
CA VAL A 77 -13.01 12.19 6.51
C VAL A 77 -12.04 13.23 5.96
N THR A 78 -10.74 12.95 6.05
CA THR A 78 -9.67 13.88 5.68
C THR A 78 -8.88 13.45 4.45
N GLY A 79 -9.18 12.27 3.91
CA GLY A 79 -8.44 11.71 2.78
C GLY A 79 -7.17 10.96 3.21
N ASN A 80 -6.47 10.44 2.21
CA ASN A 80 -5.22 9.70 2.43
C ASN A 80 -4.02 10.60 2.13
N THR A 81 -3.17 10.82 3.12
CA THR A 81 -1.97 11.66 3.03
C THR A 81 -0.96 11.20 1.96
N LYS A 82 -1.08 9.98 1.45
CA LYS A 82 -0.27 9.51 0.31
C LYS A 82 -0.54 10.30 -0.96
N PHE A 83 -1.73 10.87 -1.11
CA PHE A 83 -2.09 11.68 -2.27
C PHE A 83 -1.64 13.15 -2.16
N ASP A 84 -1.14 13.56 -0.99
CA ASP A 84 -0.59 14.90 -0.77
C ASP A 84 0.88 15.00 -1.21
N GLN A 85 1.48 13.88 -1.64
CA GLN A 85 2.84 13.88 -2.18
C GLN A 85 2.82 14.50 -3.57
N THR A 86 3.48 15.63 -3.72
CA THR A 86 3.86 16.18 -5.04
C THR A 86 5.00 15.32 -5.58
N TYR A 87 4.70 14.52 -6.61
CA TYR A 87 5.76 13.89 -7.39
C TYR A 87 6.39 14.96 -8.28
N ALA A 88 7.72 15.02 -8.32
CA ALA A 88 8.40 15.83 -9.31
C ALA A 88 7.96 15.35 -10.71
N GLU A 89 7.61 16.29 -11.58
CA GLU A 89 7.33 15.96 -12.98
C GLU A 89 8.60 15.37 -13.61
N VAL A 90 8.47 14.20 -14.22
CA VAL A 90 9.57 13.56 -14.94
C VAL A 90 9.81 14.38 -16.21
N THR A 91 11.01 14.93 -16.34
CA THR A 91 11.38 15.68 -17.54
C THR A 91 11.62 14.73 -18.73
N PRO A 92 11.55 15.23 -19.97
CA PRO A 92 11.93 14.41 -21.13
C PRO A 92 13.38 13.88 -21.05
N GLU A 93 14.29 14.63 -20.44
CA GLU A 93 15.68 14.22 -20.21
C GLU A 93 15.77 13.07 -19.20
N ASP A 94 15.03 13.15 -18.09
CA ASP A 94 14.95 12.08 -17.11
C ASP A 94 14.40 10.80 -17.75
N LEU A 95 13.37 10.91 -18.58
CA LEU A 95 12.77 9.78 -19.29
C LEU A 95 13.79 9.09 -20.20
N GLU A 96 14.54 9.85 -20.99
CA GLU A 96 15.57 9.27 -21.86
C GLU A 96 16.72 8.63 -21.06
N ASN A 97 17.10 9.22 -19.92
CA ASN A 97 18.10 8.65 -19.04
C ASN A 97 17.62 7.33 -18.44
N TYR A 98 16.38 7.27 -17.96
CA TYR A 98 15.81 6.00 -17.44
C TYR A 98 15.70 4.93 -18.52
N LYS A 99 15.31 5.29 -19.75
CA LYS A 99 15.27 4.33 -20.86
C LYS A 99 16.63 3.73 -21.14
N LYS A 100 17.69 4.55 -21.15
CA LYS A 100 19.07 4.10 -21.35
C LYS A 100 19.56 3.22 -20.21
N GLU A 101 19.31 3.64 -18.95
CA GLU A 101 19.71 2.89 -17.77
C GLU A 101 19.06 1.50 -17.73
N LEU A 102 17.82 1.40 -18.17
CA LEU A 102 17.07 0.14 -18.22
C LEU A 102 17.25 -0.63 -19.55
N GLY A 103 17.98 -0.09 -20.53
CA GLY A 103 18.18 -0.73 -21.83
C GLY A 103 16.88 -0.92 -22.63
N ILE A 104 15.94 0.04 -22.51
CA ILE A 104 14.59 -0.07 -23.12
C ILE A 104 14.29 1.05 -24.13
N GLU A 105 15.32 1.69 -24.70
CA GLU A 105 15.17 2.85 -25.61
C GLU A 105 14.28 2.53 -26.82
N ASN A 106 14.39 1.32 -27.36
CA ASN A 106 13.64 0.87 -28.54
C ASN A 106 12.49 -0.09 -28.18
N ALA A 107 12.16 -0.23 -26.90
CA ALA A 107 11.17 -1.18 -26.44
C ALA A 107 9.75 -0.67 -26.65
N TYR A 108 8.86 -1.55 -27.18
CA TYR A 108 7.43 -1.29 -27.26
C TYR A 108 6.63 -2.59 -27.38
N PRO A 109 5.61 -2.80 -26.55
CA PRO A 109 5.32 -2.02 -25.33
C PRO A 109 6.31 -2.29 -24.19
N VAL A 110 6.39 -1.34 -23.24
CA VAL A 110 7.07 -1.55 -21.96
C VAL A 110 6.00 -1.82 -20.89
N ILE A 111 6.10 -2.96 -20.23
CA ILE A 111 5.20 -3.37 -19.16
C ILE A 111 5.97 -3.27 -17.85
N VAL A 112 5.43 -2.52 -16.88
CA VAL A 112 6.05 -2.34 -15.56
C VAL A 112 5.18 -3.01 -14.50
N ALA A 113 5.74 -3.98 -13.79
CA ALA A 113 5.11 -4.67 -12.67
C ALA A 113 5.77 -4.26 -11.35
N GLY A 114 5.08 -3.39 -10.61
CA GLY A 114 5.58 -2.86 -9.34
C GLY A 114 5.04 -3.59 -8.13
N SER A 115 5.88 -3.72 -7.08
CA SER A 115 5.54 -4.34 -5.79
C SER A 115 5.08 -5.80 -5.88
N THR A 116 5.62 -6.59 -6.79
CA THR A 116 5.21 -7.98 -7.01
C THR A 116 5.50 -8.88 -5.80
N HIS A 117 4.64 -9.87 -5.62
CA HIS A 117 4.73 -10.89 -4.58
C HIS A 117 5.06 -12.27 -5.17
N PRO A 118 5.54 -13.22 -4.33
CA PRO A 118 5.72 -14.61 -4.75
C PRO A 118 4.44 -15.15 -5.43
N THR A 119 4.61 -15.89 -6.52
CA THR A 119 3.59 -16.43 -7.43
C THR A 119 3.03 -15.47 -8.48
N GLU A 120 2.99 -14.15 -8.24
CA GLU A 120 2.54 -13.18 -9.24
C GLU A 120 3.49 -13.12 -10.43
N GLU A 121 4.79 -13.20 -10.18
CA GLU A 121 5.81 -13.14 -11.24
C GLU A 121 5.66 -14.28 -12.26
N LYS A 122 5.28 -15.48 -11.80
CA LYS A 122 5.01 -16.58 -12.73
C LYS A 122 3.88 -16.27 -13.68
N VAL A 123 2.77 -15.72 -13.16
CA VAL A 123 1.61 -15.31 -13.98
C VAL A 123 2.01 -14.22 -14.97
N LEU A 124 2.80 -13.24 -14.51
CA LEU A 124 3.32 -12.18 -15.38
C LEU A 124 4.17 -12.75 -16.51
N PHE A 125 5.01 -13.73 -16.23
CA PHE A 125 5.86 -14.37 -17.22
C PHE A 125 5.06 -15.20 -18.22
N ASP A 126 4.07 -15.96 -17.76
CA ASP A 126 3.17 -16.71 -18.63
C ASP A 126 2.45 -15.76 -19.62
N VAL A 127 1.90 -14.64 -19.11
CA VAL A 127 1.25 -13.62 -19.94
C VAL A 127 2.23 -12.91 -20.88
N PHE A 128 3.40 -12.53 -20.37
CA PHE A 128 4.40 -11.84 -21.17
C PHE A 128 4.93 -12.73 -22.30
N ASN A 129 5.03 -14.04 -22.06
CA ASN A 129 5.42 -15.01 -23.09
C ASN A 129 4.44 -15.07 -24.29
N GLU A 130 3.16 -14.75 -24.07
CA GLU A 130 2.20 -14.58 -25.15
C GLU A 130 2.35 -13.23 -25.86
N ILE A 131 2.64 -12.17 -25.09
CA ILE A 131 2.78 -10.81 -25.62
C ILE A 131 3.96 -10.72 -26.59
N ILE A 132 5.12 -11.30 -26.26
CA ILE A 132 6.31 -11.21 -27.11
C ILE A 132 6.16 -11.91 -28.46
N LYS A 133 5.20 -12.82 -28.63
CA LYS A 133 4.89 -13.42 -29.94
C LYS A 133 4.36 -12.39 -30.93
N SER A 134 3.64 -11.40 -30.45
CA SER A 134 3.07 -10.31 -31.27
C SER A 134 3.93 -9.03 -31.23
N TYR A 135 4.69 -8.87 -30.17
CA TYR A 135 5.54 -7.69 -29.92
C TYR A 135 6.95 -8.13 -29.50
N PRO A 136 7.84 -8.49 -30.44
CA PRO A 136 9.18 -9.00 -30.14
C PRO A 136 10.06 -7.98 -29.37
N GLU A 137 9.80 -6.67 -29.57
CA GLU A 137 10.50 -5.58 -28.88
C GLU A 137 9.90 -5.22 -27.52
N ALA A 138 8.87 -5.97 -27.05
CA ALA A 138 8.31 -5.74 -25.72
C ALA A 138 9.36 -5.97 -24.63
N ARG A 139 9.26 -5.21 -23.55
CA ARG A 139 10.08 -5.40 -22.34
C ARG A 139 9.21 -5.46 -21.10
N LEU A 140 9.61 -6.30 -20.16
CA LEU A 140 8.96 -6.44 -18.86
C LEU A 140 9.94 -5.99 -17.77
N VAL A 141 9.57 -4.93 -17.05
CA VAL A 141 10.31 -4.42 -15.90
C VAL A 141 9.61 -4.90 -14.63
N ILE A 142 10.31 -5.59 -13.74
CA ILE A 142 9.74 -6.08 -12.48
C ILE A 142 10.46 -5.43 -11.31
N ALA A 143 9.68 -4.75 -10.46
CA ALA A 143 10.13 -4.20 -9.18
C ALA A 143 9.45 -4.97 -8.03
N PRO A 144 10.08 -6.00 -7.46
CA PRO A 144 9.47 -6.82 -6.43
C PRO A 144 9.29 -6.06 -5.11
N ARG A 145 8.28 -6.42 -4.33
CA ARG A 145 8.04 -5.84 -2.99
C ARG A 145 9.25 -5.96 -2.07
N LYS A 146 10.03 -7.03 -2.22
CA LYS A 146 11.28 -7.27 -1.48
C LYS A 146 12.45 -7.30 -2.48
N PRO A 147 13.31 -6.28 -2.52
CA PRO A 147 14.41 -6.20 -3.48
C PRO A 147 15.34 -7.43 -3.48
N GLY A 148 15.56 -8.07 -2.33
CA GLY A 148 16.38 -9.28 -2.21
C GLY A 148 15.85 -10.51 -2.97
N ARG A 149 14.68 -10.41 -3.64
CA ARG A 149 14.14 -11.47 -4.51
C ARG A 149 14.56 -11.37 -5.98
N ALA A 150 15.36 -10.38 -6.33
CA ALA A 150 15.81 -10.18 -7.72
C ALA A 150 16.47 -11.45 -8.31
N ASP A 151 17.35 -12.12 -7.55
CA ASP A 151 18.03 -13.34 -8.00
C ASP A 151 17.05 -14.51 -8.22
N GLU A 152 16.02 -14.63 -7.38
CA GLU A 152 14.96 -15.65 -7.50
C GLU A 152 14.17 -15.42 -8.81
N ILE A 153 13.78 -14.17 -9.05
CA ILE A 153 13.02 -13.77 -10.24
C ILE A 153 13.85 -13.95 -11.51
N SER A 154 15.15 -13.60 -11.47
CA SER A 154 16.08 -13.84 -12.57
C SER A 154 16.21 -15.32 -12.91
N LYS A 155 16.29 -16.20 -11.90
CA LYS A 155 16.28 -17.66 -12.10
C LYS A 155 14.98 -18.14 -12.73
N LEU A 156 13.84 -17.56 -12.34
CA LEU A 156 12.56 -17.88 -12.94
C LEU A 156 12.51 -17.44 -14.41
N ALA A 157 13.01 -16.24 -14.75
CA ALA A 157 13.07 -15.73 -16.13
C ALA A 157 13.87 -16.67 -17.05
N LYS A 158 14.96 -17.25 -16.56
CA LYS A 158 15.77 -18.22 -17.32
C LYS A 158 15.00 -19.49 -17.71
N GLN A 159 13.95 -19.87 -16.97
CA GLN A 159 13.10 -21.00 -17.34
C GLN A 159 12.25 -20.70 -18.60
N TYR A 160 12.05 -19.42 -18.89
CA TYR A 160 11.38 -18.95 -20.11
C TYR A 160 12.38 -18.61 -21.23
N HIS A 161 13.67 -18.93 -21.05
CA HIS A 161 14.75 -18.61 -21.98
C HIS A 161 14.97 -17.10 -22.21
N TRP A 162 14.65 -16.28 -21.19
CA TRP A 162 14.86 -14.84 -21.23
C TRP A 162 16.15 -14.45 -20.51
N GLU A 163 16.79 -13.41 -21.03
CA GLU A 163 17.90 -12.75 -20.36
C GLU A 163 17.35 -11.65 -19.42
N SER A 164 17.93 -11.56 -18.23
CA SER A 164 17.68 -10.48 -17.29
C SER A 164 18.90 -9.57 -17.23
N GLY A 165 18.71 -8.27 -17.44
CA GLY A 165 19.71 -7.23 -17.24
C GLY A 165 19.86 -6.81 -15.78
#